data_23bb3d2e68137736cc7f6a720e092b37
#
_entry.id   23bb3d2e68137736cc7f6a720e092b37
#
_cell.length_a   1.000
_cell.length_b   1.000
_cell.length_c   1.000
_cell.angle_alpha   90.00
_cell.angle_beta   90.00
_cell.angle_gamma   90.00
#
_symmetry.space_group_name_H-M   'P 1'
#
loop_
_entity.id
_entity.type
_entity.pdbx_description
1 polymer ?
#
loop_
_entity_poly.entity_id
_entity_poly.type
_entity_poly.pdbx_seq_one_letter_code
_entity_poly.pdbx_strand_id
1 'polypeptide(L)'
;MVIMAGCSGTSHLKQKETIFPKGTEITNDHFTGTAWLNMLAPPDGLNTMYAGLVTFEPGARTNWHSHPAGQILIVTQGEGYYQEEGEPKRILRNGETVKCLPNVKHWHGATPNSTVAHIAISDRHQGPAQWYDPVTDNEFLN
;
A
#
# COMPACT_ATOMS: atom_id res chain seq x y z
N MET A 1 -23.67 -51.38 19.39
CA MET A 1 -23.62 -50.55 18.20
C MET A 1 -23.42 -49.11 18.66
N VAL A 2 -22.18 -48.64 18.66
CA VAL A 2 -21.79 -47.31 19.17
C VAL A 2 -21.61 -46.42 17.97
N ILE A 3 -22.45 -45.37 17.86
CA ILE A 3 -22.35 -44.36 16.82
C ILE A 3 -21.36 -43.29 17.30
N MET A 4 -20.20 -43.20 16.67
CA MET A 4 -19.24 -42.10 16.87
C MET A 4 -19.70 -40.90 16.05
N ALA A 5 -20.14 -39.84 16.73
CA ALA A 5 -20.39 -38.55 16.11
C ALA A 5 -19.07 -37.80 15.89
N GLY A 6 -18.66 -37.68 14.63
CA GLY A 6 -17.50 -36.88 14.26
C GLY A 6 -17.82 -35.39 14.35
N CYS A 7 -17.17 -34.67 15.28
CA CYS A 7 -17.13 -33.21 15.30
C CYS A 7 -16.18 -32.72 14.20
N SER A 8 -16.73 -32.23 13.07
CA SER A 8 -15.98 -31.45 12.10
C SER A 8 -15.83 -30.04 12.65
N GLY A 9 -14.72 -29.79 13.31
CA GLY A 9 -14.31 -28.43 13.71
C GLY A 9 -13.84 -27.65 12.49
N THR A 10 -14.70 -26.83 11.91
CA THR A 10 -14.30 -25.76 10.98
C THR A 10 -13.54 -24.72 11.77
N SER A 11 -12.20 -24.73 11.67
CA SER A 11 -11.37 -23.65 12.18
C SER A 11 -11.66 -22.40 11.34
N HIS A 12 -12.51 -21.53 11.83
CA HIS A 12 -12.61 -20.16 11.35
C HIS A 12 -11.27 -19.48 11.69
N LEU A 13 -10.39 -19.35 10.71
CA LEU A 13 -9.26 -18.45 10.79
C LEU A 13 -9.86 -17.07 11.01
N LYS A 14 -9.79 -16.56 12.26
CA LYS A 14 -10.13 -15.18 12.56
C LYS A 14 -9.29 -14.30 11.65
N GLN A 15 -9.93 -13.66 10.69
CA GLN A 15 -9.30 -12.57 9.94
C GLN A 15 -8.78 -11.58 10.97
N LYS A 16 -7.45 -11.34 10.96
CA LYS A 16 -6.82 -10.42 11.90
C LYS A 16 -7.45 -9.04 11.66
N GLU A 17 -8.21 -8.54 12.64
CA GLU A 17 -8.85 -7.23 12.53
C GLU A 17 -7.78 -6.17 12.22
N THR A 18 -8.02 -5.37 11.19
CA THR A 18 -7.16 -4.24 10.84
C THR A 18 -7.39 -3.14 11.88
N ILE A 19 -6.31 -2.50 12.35
CA ILE A 19 -6.38 -1.40 13.33
C ILE A 19 -7.21 -0.22 12.77
N PHE A 20 -7.17 -0.02 11.45
CA PHE A 20 -7.87 1.06 10.77
C PHE A 20 -8.82 0.50 9.71
N PRO A 21 -9.99 1.13 9.50
CA PRO A 21 -10.87 0.76 8.40
C PRO A 21 -10.20 1.00 7.05
N LYS A 22 -10.60 0.25 6.03
CA LYS A 22 -10.04 0.28 4.67
C LYS A 22 -10.21 1.64 3.98
N GLY A 23 -11.28 2.36 4.28
CA GLY A 23 -11.57 3.67 3.72
C GLY A 23 -12.35 3.62 2.41
N THR A 24 -12.14 4.60 1.54
CA THR A 24 -12.85 4.77 0.26
C THR A 24 -12.00 4.24 -0.89
N GLU A 25 -12.63 3.57 -1.86
CA GLU A 25 -11.95 3.09 -3.06
C GLU A 25 -11.39 4.26 -3.87
N ILE A 26 -10.16 4.09 -4.36
CA ILE A 26 -9.49 5.06 -5.21
C ILE A 26 -9.90 4.80 -6.66
N THR A 27 -10.49 5.81 -7.32
CA THR A 27 -11.05 5.70 -8.67
C THR A 27 -10.34 6.56 -9.72
N ASN A 28 -9.19 7.16 -9.37
CA ASN A 28 -8.41 7.95 -10.33
C ASN A 28 -7.44 7.10 -11.14
N ASP A 29 -6.84 7.68 -12.19
CA ASP A 29 -5.97 6.99 -13.15
C ASP A 29 -4.52 6.78 -12.66
N HIS A 30 -4.25 7.05 -11.38
CA HIS A 30 -2.90 6.89 -10.81
C HIS A 30 -2.63 5.52 -10.22
N PHE A 31 -3.59 4.61 -10.33
CA PHE A 31 -3.52 3.24 -9.80
C PHE A 31 -3.95 2.22 -10.85
N THR A 32 -3.28 1.08 -10.88
CA THR A 32 -3.71 -0.11 -11.60
C THR A 32 -4.27 -1.10 -10.57
N GLY A 33 -5.42 -1.72 -10.87
CA GLY A 33 -6.13 -2.62 -9.95
C GLY A 33 -6.91 -1.85 -8.89
N THR A 34 -7.33 -2.54 -7.83
CA THR A 34 -8.19 -1.97 -6.80
C THR A 34 -7.40 -1.58 -5.55
N ALA A 35 -7.54 -0.34 -5.14
CA ALA A 35 -6.93 0.20 -3.92
C ALA A 35 -7.91 1.11 -3.17
N TRP A 36 -7.68 1.27 -1.86
CA TRP A 36 -8.49 2.12 -0.98
C TRP A 36 -7.61 3.08 -0.19
N LEU A 37 -8.17 4.22 0.15
CA LEU A 37 -7.54 5.24 0.99
C LEU A 37 -8.42 5.54 2.21
N ASN A 38 -7.82 5.44 3.39
CA ASN A 38 -8.34 6.03 4.61
C ASN A 38 -7.40 7.14 5.06
N MET A 39 -7.84 8.39 4.93
CA MET A 39 -7.04 9.55 5.36
C MET A 39 -7.05 9.63 6.89
N LEU A 40 -5.93 9.23 7.52
CA LEU A 40 -5.76 9.20 8.97
C LEU A 40 -5.50 10.59 9.56
N ALA A 41 -4.69 11.37 8.87
CA ALA A 41 -4.38 12.75 9.23
C ALA A 41 -4.33 13.60 7.95
N PRO A 42 -5.42 14.33 7.61
CA PRO A 42 -5.41 15.24 6.47
C PRO A 42 -4.51 16.45 6.75
N PRO A 43 -3.88 17.04 5.72
CA PRO A 43 -3.19 18.32 5.88
C PRO A 43 -4.21 19.41 6.20
N ASP A 44 -3.80 20.38 6.98
CA ASP A 44 -4.60 21.58 7.28
C ASP A 44 -3.81 22.87 7.01
N GLY A 45 -4.40 24.04 7.30
CA GLY A 45 -3.76 25.33 7.05
C GLY A 45 -2.54 25.62 7.93
N LEU A 46 -2.29 24.82 8.96
CA LEU A 46 -1.18 24.99 9.91
C LEU A 46 -0.13 23.89 9.75
N ASN A 47 -0.54 22.70 9.30
CA ASN A 47 0.32 21.52 9.14
C ASN A 47 0.12 20.92 7.75
N THR A 48 1.17 20.94 6.96
CA THR A 48 1.17 20.41 5.58
C THR A 48 1.45 18.91 5.51
N MET A 49 1.83 18.29 6.62
CA MET A 49 1.99 16.84 6.70
C MET A 49 0.64 16.13 6.64
N TYR A 50 0.62 14.98 6.01
CA TYR A 50 -0.54 14.10 6.00
C TYR A 50 -0.12 12.65 6.17
N ALA A 51 -1.03 11.83 6.68
CA ALA A 51 -0.89 10.39 6.76
C ALA A 51 -2.16 9.71 6.23
N GLY A 52 -2.00 8.78 5.32
CA GLY A 52 -3.08 7.98 4.77
C GLY A 52 -2.76 6.49 4.83
N LEU A 53 -3.72 5.67 5.27
CA LEU A 53 -3.64 4.23 5.09
C LEU A 53 -4.07 3.91 3.66
N VAL A 54 -3.18 3.28 2.89
CA VAL A 54 -3.51 2.78 1.55
C VAL A 54 -3.51 1.26 1.60
N THR A 55 -4.60 0.67 1.12
CA THR A 55 -4.75 -0.79 1.01
C THR A 55 -4.85 -1.17 -0.46
N PHE A 56 -4.03 -2.11 -0.90
CA PHE A 56 -4.00 -2.63 -2.27
C PHE A 56 -4.46 -4.08 -2.27
N GLU A 57 -5.38 -4.42 -3.17
CA GLU A 57 -5.68 -5.82 -3.47
C GLU A 57 -4.53 -6.49 -4.23
N PRO A 58 -4.46 -7.83 -4.26
CA PRO A 58 -3.41 -8.54 -4.99
C PRO A 58 -3.22 -8.02 -6.41
N GLY A 59 -2.00 -7.67 -6.77
CA GLY A 59 -1.63 -7.13 -8.08
C GLY A 59 -1.88 -5.64 -8.28
N ALA A 60 -2.62 -4.97 -7.38
CA ALA A 60 -2.84 -3.54 -7.47
C ALA A 60 -1.58 -2.74 -7.11
N ARG A 61 -1.36 -1.63 -7.81
CA ARG A 61 -0.15 -0.82 -7.68
C ARG A 61 -0.38 0.63 -8.08
N THR A 62 0.48 1.53 -7.60
CA THR A 62 0.53 2.90 -8.07
C THR A 62 1.18 3.00 -9.45
N ASN A 63 0.92 4.07 -10.17
CA ASN A 63 1.81 4.50 -11.24
C ASN A 63 3.18 4.89 -10.64
N TRP A 64 4.19 5.07 -11.50
CA TRP A 64 5.41 5.75 -11.13
C TRP A 64 5.08 7.15 -10.62
N HIS A 65 5.70 7.57 -9.53
CA HIS A 65 5.49 8.90 -8.94
C HIS A 65 6.68 9.35 -8.09
N SER A 66 6.71 10.61 -7.74
CA SER A 66 7.68 11.18 -6.80
C SER A 66 7.02 12.19 -5.88
N HIS A 67 7.63 12.44 -4.74
CA HIS A 67 7.19 13.43 -3.77
C HIS A 67 8.28 14.50 -3.57
N PRO A 68 7.99 15.80 -3.74
CA PRO A 68 8.99 16.86 -3.57
C PRO A 68 9.67 16.86 -2.20
N ALA A 69 8.94 16.53 -1.13
CA ALA A 69 9.47 16.44 0.23
C ALA A 69 9.81 15.00 0.67
N GLY A 70 9.73 14.03 -0.23
CA GLY A 70 9.90 12.61 0.08
C GLY A 70 8.64 11.97 0.67
N GLN A 71 8.73 10.68 1.00
CA GLN A 71 7.65 9.89 1.56
C GLN A 71 8.18 8.85 2.53
N ILE A 72 7.41 8.54 3.57
CA ILE A 72 7.64 7.39 4.44
C ILE A 72 6.49 6.42 4.26
N LEU A 73 6.80 5.14 4.04
CA LEU A 73 5.84 4.04 4.02
C LEU A 73 6.08 3.13 5.21
N ILE A 74 5.03 2.82 5.98
CA ILE A 74 5.07 1.89 7.11
C ILE A 74 4.08 0.77 6.80
N VAL A 75 4.58 -0.44 6.53
CA VAL A 75 3.73 -1.58 6.19
C VAL A 75 3.06 -2.10 7.45
N THR A 76 1.72 -2.12 7.44
CA THR A 76 0.89 -2.53 8.58
C THR A 76 0.26 -3.91 8.40
N GLN A 77 0.21 -4.41 7.16
CA GLN A 77 -0.39 -5.71 6.85
C GLN A 77 0.11 -6.25 5.51
N GLY A 78 0.28 -7.56 5.41
CA GLY A 78 0.52 -8.29 4.17
C GLY A 78 1.91 -8.08 3.58
N GLU A 79 1.99 -8.25 2.26
CA GLU A 79 3.24 -8.21 1.51
C GLU A 79 3.05 -7.41 0.21
N GLY A 80 3.96 -6.49 -0.05
CA GLY A 80 3.92 -5.62 -1.22
C GLY A 80 5.28 -5.47 -1.90
N TYR A 81 5.27 -4.79 -3.02
CA TYR A 81 6.45 -4.37 -3.77
C TYR A 81 6.73 -2.88 -3.57
N TYR A 82 8.00 -2.54 -3.62
CA TYR A 82 8.52 -1.18 -3.74
C TYR A 82 9.70 -1.17 -4.70
N GLN A 83 9.75 -0.17 -5.57
CA GLN A 83 10.88 0.01 -6.49
C GLN A 83 11.15 1.48 -6.74
N GLU A 84 12.40 1.89 -6.66
CA GLU A 84 12.91 3.17 -7.15
C GLU A 84 13.39 3.01 -8.60
N GLU A 85 13.29 4.06 -9.40
CA GLU A 85 13.73 4.03 -10.80
C GLU A 85 15.23 3.71 -10.89
N GLY A 86 15.55 2.71 -11.70
CA GLY A 86 16.94 2.22 -11.86
C GLY A 86 17.41 1.23 -10.79
N GLU A 87 16.62 0.97 -9.76
CA GLU A 87 16.96 0.05 -8.68
C GLU A 87 16.17 -1.27 -8.78
N PRO A 88 16.66 -2.36 -8.19
CA PRO A 88 15.92 -3.61 -8.11
C PRO A 88 14.61 -3.47 -7.31
N LYS A 89 13.56 -4.12 -7.80
CA LYS A 89 12.31 -4.27 -7.05
C LYS A 89 12.54 -5.08 -5.77
N ARG A 90 11.99 -4.61 -4.65
CA ARG A 90 12.11 -5.27 -3.34
C ARG A 90 10.73 -5.58 -2.76
N ILE A 91 10.66 -6.64 -1.97
CA ILE A 91 9.47 -7.03 -1.21
C ILE A 91 9.48 -6.28 0.12
N LEU A 92 8.33 -5.73 0.46
CA LEU A 92 8.05 -5.11 1.77
C LEU A 92 7.06 -5.98 2.54
N ARG A 93 7.37 -6.25 3.80
CA ARG A 93 6.54 -7.06 4.69
C ARG A 93 6.01 -6.27 5.87
N ASN A 94 4.99 -6.80 6.49
CA ASN A 94 4.42 -6.22 7.72
C ASN A 94 5.51 -5.84 8.74
N GLY A 95 5.46 -4.59 9.22
CA GLY A 95 6.43 -4.01 10.15
C GLY A 95 7.63 -3.33 9.49
N GLU A 96 7.84 -3.51 8.18
CA GLU A 96 8.93 -2.84 7.48
C GLU A 96 8.58 -1.39 7.12
N THR A 97 9.61 -0.57 7.03
CA THR A 97 9.50 0.86 6.71
C THR A 97 10.42 1.21 5.55
N VAL A 98 9.91 2.06 4.66
CA VAL A 98 10.69 2.68 3.57
C VAL A 98 10.72 4.18 3.78
N LYS A 99 11.88 4.78 3.62
CA LYS A 99 12.05 6.23 3.50
C LYS A 99 12.45 6.52 2.05
N CYS A 100 11.50 6.98 1.27
CA CYS A 100 11.76 7.49 -0.08
C CYS A 100 12.26 8.94 0.01
N LEU A 101 13.41 9.23 -0.61
CA LEU A 101 14.01 10.56 -0.58
C LEU A 101 13.24 11.55 -1.48
N PRO A 102 13.40 12.87 -1.25
CA PRO A 102 12.79 13.90 -2.08
C PRO A 102 13.08 13.70 -3.58
N ASN A 103 12.03 13.81 -4.40
CA ASN A 103 12.08 13.70 -5.86
C ASN A 103 12.53 12.35 -6.43
N VAL A 104 12.73 11.33 -5.60
CA VAL A 104 13.03 9.98 -6.09
C VAL A 104 11.77 9.37 -6.71
N LYS A 105 11.85 9.02 -7.99
CA LYS A 105 10.77 8.36 -8.72
C LYS A 105 10.67 6.90 -8.30
N HIS A 106 9.50 6.48 -7.86
CA HIS A 106 9.23 5.14 -7.33
C HIS A 106 7.80 4.72 -7.58
N TRP A 107 7.53 3.45 -7.34
CA TRP A 107 6.17 2.89 -7.25
C TRP A 107 6.09 1.88 -6.11
N HIS A 108 4.87 1.61 -5.66
CA HIS A 108 4.58 0.57 -4.68
C HIS A 108 3.19 -0.01 -4.90
N GLY A 109 2.96 -1.21 -4.35
CA GLY A 109 1.69 -1.93 -4.48
C GLY A 109 1.74 -3.29 -3.85
N ALA A 110 0.69 -4.08 -4.04
CA ALA A 110 0.58 -5.45 -3.55
C ALA A 110 1.39 -6.42 -4.43
N THR A 111 1.86 -7.53 -3.85
CA THR A 111 2.34 -8.66 -4.65
C THR A 111 1.17 -9.33 -5.40
N PRO A 112 1.40 -10.18 -6.40
CA PRO A 112 0.33 -10.87 -7.12
C PRO A 112 -0.58 -11.72 -6.23
N ASN A 113 -0.09 -12.16 -5.08
CA ASN A 113 -0.74 -13.17 -4.23
C ASN A 113 -1.13 -12.66 -2.83
N SER A 114 -0.87 -11.40 -2.50
CA SER A 114 -1.12 -10.86 -1.16
C SER A 114 -1.72 -9.46 -1.26
N THR A 115 -2.71 -9.17 -0.43
CA THR A 115 -3.08 -7.79 -0.10
C THR A 115 -1.95 -7.15 0.68
N VAL A 116 -1.71 -5.85 0.49
CA VAL A 116 -0.83 -5.05 1.34
C VAL A 116 -1.56 -3.81 1.84
N ALA A 117 -1.31 -3.45 3.08
CA ALA A 117 -1.70 -2.15 3.62
C ALA A 117 -0.47 -1.47 4.23
N HIS A 118 -0.33 -0.19 3.95
CA HIS A 118 0.72 0.65 4.54
C HIS A 118 0.20 2.04 4.88
N ILE A 119 0.80 2.67 5.88
CA ILE A 119 0.62 4.09 6.13
C ILE A 119 1.63 4.85 5.27
N ALA A 120 1.13 5.75 4.44
CA ALA A 120 1.94 6.69 3.65
C ALA A 120 1.93 8.05 4.35
N ILE A 121 3.12 8.55 4.69
CA ILE A 121 3.31 9.85 5.32
C ILE A 121 4.09 10.73 4.34
N SER A 122 3.56 11.91 4.05
CA SER A 122 4.21 12.89 3.18
C SER A 122 3.91 14.31 3.65
N ASP A 123 4.74 15.25 3.20
CA ASP A 123 4.58 16.67 3.46
C ASP A 123 4.31 17.40 2.14
N ARG A 124 3.29 18.24 2.11
CA ARG A 124 2.90 19.01 0.93
C ARG A 124 3.46 20.45 0.89
N HIS A 125 4.33 20.82 1.81
CA HIS A 125 4.89 22.18 1.83
C HIS A 125 5.65 22.55 0.55
N GLN A 126 6.20 21.57 -0.17
CA GLN A 126 6.89 21.74 -1.47
C GLN A 126 6.01 21.39 -2.68
N GLY A 127 4.74 21.09 -2.46
CA GLY A 127 3.78 20.75 -3.51
C GLY A 127 3.27 19.32 -3.45
N PRO A 128 2.35 18.97 -4.36
CA PRO A 128 1.77 17.63 -4.46
C PRO A 128 2.75 16.61 -5.05
N ALA A 129 2.39 15.33 -4.96
CA ALA A 129 3.07 14.26 -5.70
C ALA A 129 3.04 14.52 -7.21
N GLN A 130 4.13 14.17 -7.88
CA GLN A 130 4.24 14.20 -9.33
C GLN A 130 4.04 12.78 -9.88
N TRP A 131 3.09 12.62 -10.80
CA TRP A 131 2.70 11.35 -11.37
C TRP A 131 3.26 11.17 -12.78
N TYR A 132 3.66 9.94 -13.10
CA TYR A 132 4.23 9.53 -14.37
C TYR A 132 3.46 8.35 -14.95
N ASP A 133 4.06 7.62 -15.89
CA ASP A 133 3.43 6.50 -16.58
C ASP A 133 3.04 5.35 -15.62
N PRO A 134 2.03 4.55 -15.99
CA PRO A 134 1.72 3.33 -15.28
C PRO A 134 2.92 2.36 -15.26
N VAL A 135 3.04 1.61 -14.15
CA VAL A 135 3.93 0.45 -14.10
C VAL A 135 3.35 -0.64 -15.00
N THR A 136 4.09 -1.03 -16.03
CA THR A 136 3.67 -2.08 -16.95
C THR A 136 3.59 -3.45 -16.27
N ASP A 137 2.82 -4.38 -16.82
CA ASP A 137 2.77 -5.76 -16.30
C ASP A 137 4.14 -6.44 -16.37
N ASN A 138 4.97 -6.10 -17.37
CA ASN A 138 6.34 -6.62 -17.46
C ASN A 138 7.23 -6.12 -16.31
N GLU A 139 7.18 -4.83 -15.97
CA GLU A 139 7.91 -4.26 -14.82
C GLU A 139 7.41 -4.84 -13.50
N PHE A 140 6.09 -5.04 -13.41
CA PHE A 140 5.46 -5.57 -12.20
C PHE A 140 5.82 -7.05 -11.95
N LEU A 141 5.86 -7.89 -12.98
CA LEU A 141 6.07 -9.34 -12.84
C LEU A 141 7.55 -9.73 -12.82
N ASN A 142 8.45 -8.98 -13.43
CA ASN A 142 9.88 -9.26 -13.53
C ASN A 142 10.72 -8.29 -12.70
#